data_acac3d7f0ba19b5c55a2061d01d49c96
#
_entry.id   acac3d7f0ba19b5c55a2061d01d49c96
#
_cell.length_a   1.000
_cell.length_b   1.000
_cell.length_c   1.000
_cell.angle_alpha   90.00
_cell.angle_beta   90.00
_cell.angle_gamma   90.00
#
_symmetry.space_group_name_H-M   'P 1'
#
loop_
_entity.id
_entity.type
_entity.pdbx_description
1 polymer ?
#
loop_
_entity_poly.entity_id
_entity_poly.type
_entity_poly.pdbx_seq_one_letter_code
_entity_poly.pdbx_strand_id
1 'polypeptide(L)'
;MKFTFHVSPSIKNNLSTQRIMKELSLSLLVVFVAAVIYYASAWGASAALHCVLLLACSLITTFVCESIFAKIMKKDVKTFLKSSFGWVTAIILTLMVPVNMSCYAVIIATVFAIVLAKLLFGGFGQNIFNPAAVGRAVILQAFTGVSVGLITQATPTTVIASTYHWLPSNAAVLDSFLSQYGGFAGLALGTYPGSIGETFSILILIIGVVLAIRQIIDWRVPV
;
A
#
# COMPACT_ATOMS: atom_id res chain seq x y z
N MET A 1 28.10 -8.57 -45.98
CA MET A 1 27.63 -8.34 -44.60
C MET A 1 26.12 -8.25 -44.63
N LYS A 2 25.41 -9.12 -43.90
CA LYS A 2 23.94 -8.99 -43.72
C LYS A 2 23.68 -8.14 -42.47
N PHE A 3 23.15 -6.95 -42.65
CA PHE A 3 22.71 -6.13 -41.52
C PHE A 3 21.39 -6.67 -41.03
N THR A 4 21.34 -7.03 -39.74
CA THR A 4 20.10 -7.41 -39.06
C THR A 4 19.57 -6.20 -38.27
N PHE A 5 18.36 -5.77 -38.60
CA PHE A 5 17.68 -4.71 -37.86
C PHE A 5 17.06 -5.32 -36.56
N HIS A 6 17.57 -4.91 -35.41
CA HIS A 6 16.93 -5.19 -34.12
C HIS A 6 16.34 -3.91 -33.53
N VAL A 7 15.11 -4.03 -33.04
CA VAL A 7 14.44 -2.91 -32.36
C VAL A 7 15.16 -2.64 -31.03
N SER A 8 15.54 -1.38 -30.80
CA SER A 8 16.11 -0.92 -29.52
C SER A 8 15.15 -1.21 -28.34
N PRO A 9 15.67 -1.57 -27.15
CA PRO A 9 17.07 -1.64 -26.77
C PRO A 9 17.75 -2.96 -27.15
N SER A 10 18.99 -2.87 -27.62
CA SER A 10 19.81 -4.03 -28.03
C SER A 10 20.29 -4.86 -26.83
N ILE A 11 20.37 -4.26 -25.65
CA ILE A 11 20.81 -4.91 -24.42
C ILE A 11 19.59 -5.10 -23.51
N LYS A 12 19.28 -6.36 -23.21
CA LYS A 12 18.21 -6.74 -22.27
C LYS A 12 18.82 -7.21 -20.96
N ASN A 13 18.42 -6.60 -19.84
CA ASN A 13 18.73 -7.10 -18.52
C ASN A 13 17.78 -8.26 -18.18
N ASN A 14 18.21 -9.17 -17.29
CA ASN A 14 17.37 -10.24 -16.75
C ASN A 14 16.20 -9.74 -15.89
N LEU A 15 16.24 -8.48 -15.45
CA LEU A 15 15.18 -7.81 -14.72
C LEU A 15 14.21 -7.13 -15.70
N SER A 16 13.04 -7.73 -15.88
CA SER A 16 11.95 -7.11 -16.62
C SER A 16 11.00 -6.38 -15.66
N THR A 17 10.35 -5.31 -16.14
CA THR A 17 9.32 -4.57 -15.37
C THR A 17 8.23 -5.51 -14.86
N GLN A 18 7.82 -6.49 -15.64
CA GLN A 18 6.84 -7.47 -15.24
C GLN A 18 7.31 -8.33 -14.06
N ARG A 19 8.57 -8.72 -14.02
CA ARG A 19 9.15 -9.47 -12.91
C ARG A 19 9.19 -8.62 -11.64
N ILE A 20 9.67 -7.38 -11.75
CA ILE A 20 9.73 -6.44 -10.64
C ILE A 20 8.33 -6.23 -10.04
N MET A 21 7.33 -5.95 -10.88
CA MET A 21 5.96 -5.70 -10.42
C MET A 21 5.30 -6.94 -9.78
N LYS A 22 5.58 -8.14 -10.28
CA LYS A 22 5.10 -9.39 -9.67
C LYS A 22 5.73 -9.65 -8.30
N GLU A 23 7.04 -9.49 -8.18
CA GLU A 23 7.74 -9.70 -6.91
C GLU A 23 7.34 -8.65 -5.88
N LEU A 24 7.16 -7.39 -6.29
CA LEU A 24 6.62 -6.35 -5.44
C LEU A 24 5.18 -6.68 -4.98
N SER A 25 4.32 -7.11 -5.89
CA SER A 25 2.94 -7.51 -5.54
C SER A 25 2.92 -8.65 -4.54
N LEU A 26 3.78 -9.66 -4.74
CA LEU A 26 3.89 -10.79 -3.81
C LEU A 26 4.33 -10.33 -2.42
N SER A 27 5.33 -9.47 -2.35
CA SER A 27 5.83 -8.88 -1.10
C SER A 27 4.75 -8.10 -0.36
N LEU A 28 3.99 -7.27 -1.06
CA LEU A 28 2.87 -6.52 -0.50
C LEU A 28 1.73 -7.44 -0.01
N LEU A 29 1.45 -8.53 -0.73
CA LEU A 29 0.47 -9.51 -0.30
C LEU A 29 0.91 -10.27 0.96
N VAL A 30 2.21 -10.55 1.14
CA VAL A 30 2.72 -11.14 2.39
C VAL A 30 2.48 -10.21 3.56
N VAL A 31 2.75 -8.91 3.41
CA VAL A 31 2.44 -7.91 4.45
C VAL A 31 0.94 -7.87 4.73
N PHE A 32 0.11 -7.87 3.69
CA PHE A 32 -1.34 -7.86 3.84
C PHE A 32 -1.87 -9.09 4.60
N VAL A 33 -1.39 -10.29 4.25
CA VAL A 33 -1.78 -11.53 4.94
C VAL A 33 -1.37 -11.50 6.41
N ALA A 34 -0.15 -11.03 6.72
CA ALA A 34 0.28 -10.86 8.09
C ALA A 34 -0.63 -9.89 8.87
N ALA A 35 -1.00 -8.77 8.24
CA ALA A 35 -1.93 -7.81 8.84
C ALA A 35 -3.31 -8.45 9.09
N VAL A 36 -3.86 -9.20 8.14
CA VAL A 36 -5.15 -9.91 8.31
C VAL A 36 -5.10 -10.89 9.48
N ILE A 37 -4.00 -11.66 9.62
CA ILE A 37 -3.81 -12.58 10.75
C ILE A 37 -3.76 -11.80 12.08
N TYR A 38 -3.06 -10.69 12.11
CA TYR A 38 -3.00 -9.83 13.30
C TYR A 38 -4.38 -9.29 13.67
N TYR A 39 -5.12 -8.73 12.73
CA TYR A 39 -6.47 -8.22 12.99
C TYR A 39 -7.45 -9.33 13.39
N ALA A 40 -7.31 -10.53 12.84
CA ALA A 40 -8.08 -11.70 13.25
C ALA A 40 -7.82 -12.09 14.70
N SER A 41 -6.57 -12.05 15.14
CA SER A 41 -6.18 -12.41 16.51
C SER A 41 -6.50 -11.33 17.54
N ALA A 42 -6.37 -10.04 17.18
CA ALA A 42 -6.54 -8.93 18.09
C ALA A 42 -8.02 -8.46 18.22
N TRP A 43 -8.78 -8.46 17.14
CA TRP A 43 -10.15 -7.93 17.07
C TRP A 43 -11.18 -8.91 16.47
N GLY A 44 -10.77 -10.14 16.20
CA GLY A 44 -11.65 -11.21 15.75
C GLY A 44 -11.86 -11.25 14.24
N ALA A 45 -12.61 -12.28 13.80
CA ALA A 45 -12.82 -12.60 12.39
C ALA A 45 -13.52 -11.48 11.59
N SER A 46 -14.35 -10.66 12.24
CA SER A 46 -15.05 -9.55 11.58
C SER A 46 -14.08 -8.47 11.06
N ALA A 47 -13.07 -8.12 11.86
CA ALA A 47 -12.04 -7.17 11.45
C ALA A 47 -11.19 -7.70 10.29
N ALA A 48 -10.79 -8.97 10.37
CA ALA A 48 -10.06 -9.64 9.29
C ALA A 48 -10.87 -9.69 7.98
N LEU A 49 -12.15 -10.05 8.08
CA LEU A 49 -13.04 -10.04 6.91
C LEU A 49 -13.17 -8.65 6.31
N HIS A 50 -13.26 -7.62 7.15
CA HIS A 50 -13.35 -6.24 6.68
C HIS A 50 -12.08 -5.81 5.93
N CYS A 51 -10.87 -6.17 6.41
CA CYS A 51 -9.63 -5.94 5.68
C CYS A 51 -9.67 -6.56 4.26
N VAL A 52 -10.14 -7.82 4.16
CA VAL A 52 -10.26 -8.51 2.87
C VAL A 52 -11.29 -7.83 1.98
N LEU A 53 -12.41 -7.35 2.54
CA LEU A 53 -13.42 -6.60 1.79
C LEU A 53 -12.88 -5.27 1.25
N LEU A 54 -12.08 -4.53 2.03
CA LEU A 54 -11.44 -3.29 1.56
C LEU A 54 -10.51 -3.56 0.38
N LEU A 55 -9.69 -4.61 0.44
CA LEU A 55 -8.83 -5.01 -0.68
C LEU A 55 -9.65 -5.42 -1.91
N ALA A 56 -10.70 -6.21 -1.72
CA ALA A 56 -11.58 -6.63 -2.82
C ALA A 56 -12.25 -5.43 -3.49
N CYS A 57 -12.78 -4.47 -2.71
CA CYS A 57 -13.37 -3.24 -3.23
C CYS A 57 -12.36 -2.43 -4.05
N SER A 58 -11.13 -2.24 -3.55
CA SER A 58 -10.09 -1.51 -4.25
C SER A 58 -9.66 -2.21 -5.54
N LEU A 59 -9.47 -3.54 -5.54
CA LEU A 59 -9.13 -4.31 -6.72
C LEU A 59 -10.23 -4.28 -7.78
N ILE A 60 -11.48 -4.55 -7.39
CA ILE A 60 -12.63 -4.53 -8.31
C ILE A 60 -12.76 -3.16 -8.96
N THR A 61 -12.72 -2.09 -8.17
CA THR A 61 -12.81 -0.71 -8.67
C THR A 61 -11.68 -0.42 -9.66
N THR A 62 -10.46 -0.82 -9.35
CA THR A 62 -9.31 -0.66 -10.24
C THR A 62 -9.53 -1.37 -11.57
N PHE A 63 -9.92 -2.64 -11.55
CA PHE A 63 -10.17 -3.41 -12.78
C PHE A 63 -11.32 -2.84 -13.61
N VAL A 64 -12.37 -2.34 -12.96
CA VAL A 64 -13.50 -1.69 -13.64
C VAL A 64 -13.03 -0.40 -14.33
N CYS A 65 -12.35 0.49 -13.62
CA CYS A 65 -11.85 1.76 -14.16
C CYS A 65 -10.88 1.54 -15.33
N GLU A 66 -9.92 0.63 -15.19
CA GLU A 66 -8.96 0.31 -16.26
C GLU A 66 -9.63 -0.35 -17.47
N SER A 67 -10.63 -1.21 -17.25
CA SER A 67 -11.39 -1.85 -18.33
C SER A 67 -12.23 -0.85 -19.11
N ILE A 68 -12.89 0.07 -18.43
CA ILE A 68 -13.67 1.15 -19.06
C ILE A 68 -12.73 2.03 -19.90
N PHE A 69 -11.60 2.45 -19.31
CA PHE A 69 -10.62 3.29 -20.00
C PHE A 69 -10.04 2.59 -21.24
N ALA A 70 -9.67 1.30 -21.12
CA ALA A 70 -9.16 0.52 -22.26
C ALA A 70 -10.19 0.46 -23.42
N LYS A 71 -11.48 0.28 -23.10
CA LYS A 71 -12.56 0.31 -24.11
C LYS A 71 -12.70 1.67 -24.77
N ILE A 72 -12.67 2.76 -24.00
CA ILE A 72 -12.74 4.14 -24.54
C ILE A 72 -11.57 4.39 -25.49
N MET A 73 -10.37 3.93 -25.12
CA MET A 73 -9.15 4.07 -25.93
C MET A 73 -9.05 3.03 -27.07
N LYS A 74 -10.07 2.18 -27.25
CA LYS A 74 -10.09 1.10 -28.27
C LYS A 74 -8.89 0.15 -28.18
N LYS A 75 -8.36 -0.07 -26.98
CA LYS A 75 -7.26 -1.02 -26.70
C LYS A 75 -7.83 -2.37 -26.26
N ASP A 76 -7.08 -3.44 -26.53
CA ASP A 76 -7.44 -4.75 -26.00
C ASP A 76 -7.35 -4.75 -24.47
N VAL A 77 -8.49 -5.03 -23.81
CA VAL A 77 -8.62 -4.94 -22.34
C VAL A 77 -7.65 -5.88 -21.63
N LYS A 78 -7.49 -7.12 -22.13
CA LYS A 78 -6.61 -8.11 -21.49
C LYS A 78 -5.15 -7.70 -21.52
N THR A 79 -4.68 -7.21 -22.67
CA THR A 79 -3.32 -6.73 -22.84
C THR A 79 -3.07 -5.46 -22.03
N PHE A 80 -4.03 -4.54 -22.01
CA PHE A 80 -3.94 -3.31 -21.23
C PHE A 80 -3.84 -3.59 -19.73
N LEU A 81 -4.71 -4.42 -19.16
CA LEU A 81 -4.68 -4.79 -17.75
C LEU A 81 -3.35 -5.43 -17.35
N LYS A 82 -2.78 -6.31 -18.17
CA LYS A 82 -1.47 -6.95 -17.90
C LYS A 82 -0.31 -5.96 -17.88
N SER A 83 -0.38 -4.88 -18.64
CA SER A 83 0.69 -3.87 -18.74
C SER A 83 0.48 -2.68 -17.80
N SER A 84 -0.73 -2.47 -17.30
CA SER A 84 -1.08 -1.32 -16.44
C SER A 84 -0.64 -1.49 -14.99
N PHE A 85 -0.53 -2.72 -14.47
CA PHE A 85 -0.20 -3.00 -13.07
C PHE A 85 -1.06 -2.25 -12.04
N GLY A 86 -2.34 -2.03 -12.34
CA GLY A 86 -3.27 -1.32 -11.45
C GLY A 86 -3.47 -2.00 -10.11
N TRP A 87 -3.40 -3.33 -10.08
CA TRP A 87 -3.51 -4.11 -8.84
C TRP A 87 -2.47 -3.73 -7.80
N VAL A 88 -1.25 -3.33 -8.19
CA VAL A 88 -0.21 -2.84 -7.26
C VAL A 88 -0.68 -1.58 -6.56
N THR A 89 -1.25 -0.63 -7.31
CA THR A 89 -1.82 0.60 -6.75
C THR A 89 -2.95 0.29 -5.77
N ALA A 90 -3.84 -0.65 -6.11
CA ALA A 90 -4.95 -1.06 -5.25
C ALA A 90 -4.46 -1.68 -3.93
N ILE A 91 -3.45 -2.57 -3.98
CA ILE A 91 -2.87 -3.19 -2.79
C ILE A 91 -2.20 -2.13 -1.90
N ILE A 92 -1.38 -1.25 -2.49
CA ILE A 92 -0.70 -0.19 -1.74
C ILE A 92 -1.73 0.75 -1.09
N LEU A 93 -2.75 1.19 -1.82
CA LEU A 93 -3.80 2.04 -1.27
C LEU A 93 -4.50 1.37 -0.09
N THR A 94 -4.86 0.09 -0.21
CA THR A 94 -5.49 -0.67 0.88
C THR A 94 -4.59 -0.77 2.10
N LEU A 95 -3.29 -1.02 1.91
CA LEU A 95 -2.32 -1.06 3.01
C LEU A 95 -2.15 0.29 3.71
N MET A 96 -2.37 1.39 3.00
CA MET A 96 -2.28 2.76 3.57
C MET A 96 -3.54 3.20 4.31
N VAL A 97 -4.62 2.43 4.28
CA VAL A 97 -5.92 2.77 4.87
C VAL A 97 -6.08 2.06 6.21
N PRO A 98 -6.68 2.72 7.23
CA PRO A 98 -7.03 2.05 8.50
C PRO A 98 -8.17 1.05 8.31
N VAL A 99 -8.18 0.00 9.14
CA VAL A 99 -9.16 -1.10 9.03
C VAL A 99 -10.61 -0.66 9.21
N ASN A 100 -10.85 0.43 9.93
CA ASN A 100 -12.20 0.94 10.21
C ASN A 100 -12.79 1.81 9.07
N MET A 101 -12.07 1.97 7.97
CA MET A 101 -12.57 2.78 6.85
C MET A 101 -13.73 2.07 6.14
N SER A 102 -14.73 2.85 5.70
CA SER A 102 -15.85 2.31 4.94
C SER A 102 -15.47 1.92 3.51
N CYS A 103 -16.10 0.86 2.99
CA CYS A 103 -15.84 0.38 1.61
C CYS A 103 -16.12 1.46 0.56
N TYR A 104 -17.17 2.27 0.72
CA TYR A 104 -17.48 3.32 -0.26
C TYR A 104 -16.40 4.40 -0.35
N ALA A 105 -15.79 4.77 0.80
CA ALA A 105 -14.70 5.73 0.81
C ALA A 105 -13.47 5.19 0.06
N VAL A 106 -13.14 3.90 0.24
CA VAL A 106 -12.05 3.25 -0.49
C VAL A 106 -12.36 3.15 -1.97
N ILE A 107 -13.61 2.86 -2.37
CA ILE A 107 -14.04 2.84 -3.78
C ILE A 107 -13.81 4.21 -4.42
N ILE A 108 -14.30 5.29 -3.80
CA ILE A 108 -14.15 6.66 -4.31
C ILE A 108 -12.67 7.03 -4.41
N ALA A 109 -11.90 6.79 -3.35
CA ALA A 109 -10.47 7.07 -3.34
C ALA A 109 -9.71 6.30 -4.44
N THR A 110 -10.09 5.05 -4.68
CA THR A 110 -9.51 4.22 -5.75
C THR A 110 -9.86 4.77 -7.13
N VAL A 111 -11.08 5.26 -7.35
CA VAL A 111 -11.44 5.93 -8.61
C VAL A 111 -10.55 7.14 -8.84
N PHE A 112 -10.37 8.01 -7.85
CA PHE A 112 -9.46 9.15 -7.95
C PHE A 112 -8.01 8.72 -8.21
N ALA A 113 -7.51 7.73 -7.48
CA ALA A 113 -6.16 7.20 -7.65
C ALA A 113 -5.92 6.67 -9.08
N ILE A 114 -6.86 5.87 -9.60
CA ILE A 114 -6.68 5.21 -10.88
C ILE A 114 -7.02 6.17 -12.03
N VAL A 115 -8.15 6.85 -11.98
CA VAL A 115 -8.59 7.71 -13.10
C VAL A 115 -7.76 8.98 -13.16
N LEU A 116 -7.76 9.79 -12.08
CA LEU A 116 -7.10 11.11 -12.10
C LEU A 116 -5.58 11.00 -12.03
N ALA A 117 -5.03 10.19 -11.13
CA ALA A 117 -3.58 10.18 -10.90
C ALA A 117 -2.81 9.27 -11.85
N LYS A 118 -3.46 8.28 -12.50
CA LYS A 118 -2.79 7.32 -13.36
C LYS A 118 -3.25 7.40 -14.82
N LEU A 119 -4.53 7.16 -15.09
CA LEU A 119 -5.02 6.98 -16.46
C LEU A 119 -5.02 8.28 -17.27
N LEU A 120 -5.39 9.41 -16.67
CA LEU A 120 -5.39 10.71 -17.35
C LEU A 120 -3.99 11.18 -17.76
N PHE A 121 -2.95 10.77 -17.06
CA PHE A 121 -1.56 11.10 -17.41
C PHE A 121 -0.94 10.13 -18.44
N GLY A 122 -1.67 9.12 -18.90
CA GLY A 122 -1.19 8.19 -19.92
C GLY A 122 -0.98 6.76 -19.42
N GLY A 123 -1.18 6.47 -18.15
CA GLY A 123 -1.11 5.14 -17.55
C GLY A 123 0.22 4.84 -16.86
N PHE A 124 0.59 3.57 -16.83
CA PHE A 124 1.77 3.12 -16.11
C PHE A 124 3.06 3.77 -16.62
N GLY A 125 3.83 4.32 -15.69
CA GLY A 125 5.13 4.97 -15.96
C GLY A 125 5.05 6.44 -16.41
N GLN A 126 3.84 6.99 -16.64
CA GLN A 126 3.64 8.39 -17.05
C GLN A 126 2.91 9.23 -16.00
N ASN A 127 2.55 8.63 -14.88
CA ASN A 127 1.89 9.32 -13.78
C ASN A 127 2.87 10.29 -13.07
N ILE A 128 2.44 11.55 -12.91
CA ILE A 128 3.22 12.61 -12.23
C ILE A 128 3.22 12.37 -10.71
N PHE A 129 2.09 11.93 -10.16
CA PHE A 129 1.93 11.63 -8.75
C PHE A 129 1.85 10.13 -8.51
N ASN A 130 2.24 9.68 -7.31
CA ASN A 130 1.96 8.32 -6.89
C ASN A 130 0.44 8.13 -6.75
N PRO A 131 -0.20 7.25 -7.54
CA PRO A 131 -1.66 7.11 -7.53
C PRO A 131 -2.21 6.68 -6.17
N ALA A 132 -1.52 5.80 -5.44
CA ALA A 132 -1.96 5.37 -4.11
C ALA A 132 -1.91 6.53 -3.09
N ALA A 133 -0.89 7.41 -3.18
CA ALA A 133 -0.80 8.59 -2.33
C ALA A 133 -1.94 9.58 -2.61
N VAL A 134 -2.32 9.78 -3.88
CA VAL A 134 -3.48 10.62 -4.23
C VAL A 134 -4.77 10.02 -3.65
N GLY A 135 -4.99 8.71 -3.78
CA GLY A 135 -6.14 8.05 -3.15
C GLY A 135 -6.17 8.24 -1.63
N ARG A 136 -5.01 8.09 -0.96
CA ARG A 136 -4.93 8.37 0.48
C ARG A 136 -5.23 9.84 0.81
N ALA A 137 -4.75 10.78 0.03
CA ALA A 137 -5.04 12.20 0.24
C ALA A 137 -6.55 12.49 0.14
N VAL A 138 -7.25 11.86 -0.82
CA VAL A 138 -8.72 11.95 -0.92
C VAL A 138 -9.39 11.42 0.35
N ILE A 139 -8.95 10.26 0.87
CA ILE A 139 -9.50 9.71 2.12
C ILE A 139 -9.29 10.68 3.28
N LEU A 140 -8.10 11.22 3.43
CA LEU A 140 -7.77 12.12 4.54
C LEU A 140 -8.53 13.44 4.48
N GLN A 141 -8.85 13.96 3.29
CA GLN A 141 -9.55 15.23 3.16
C GLN A 141 -11.07 15.09 3.13
N ALA A 142 -11.59 14.08 2.44
CA ALA A 142 -13.02 13.95 2.22
C ALA A 142 -13.73 13.02 3.22
N PHE A 143 -13.01 12.10 3.85
CA PHE A 143 -13.60 11.00 4.64
C PHE A 143 -13.02 10.88 6.05
N THR A 144 -12.51 11.95 6.62
CA THR A 144 -11.89 12.00 7.97
C THR A 144 -12.79 11.51 9.10
N GLY A 145 -14.10 11.57 8.96
CA GLY A 145 -15.07 11.13 9.97
C GLY A 145 -15.76 9.80 9.67
N VAL A 146 -15.41 9.14 8.57
CA VAL A 146 -16.14 7.96 8.07
C VAL A 146 -15.48 6.68 8.56
N SER A 147 -15.88 6.24 9.74
CA SER A 147 -15.45 4.96 10.32
C SER A 147 -16.61 3.99 10.50
N VAL A 148 -16.32 2.70 10.41
CA VAL A 148 -17.33 1.62 10.52
C VAL A 148 -17.43 1.09 11.97
N GLY A 149 -17.10 1.92 12.96
CA GLY A 149 -17.22 1.54 14.38
C GLY A 149 -16.18 0.52 14.87
N LEU A 150 -15.22 0.12 14.03
CA LEU A 150 -14.07 -0.67 14.44
C LEU A 150 -13.02 0.25 15.07
N ILE A 151 -12.37 -0.22 16.11
CA ILE A 151 -11.47 0.56 16.96
C ILE A 151 -10.29 1.10 16.16
N THR A 152 -10.16 2.41 16.06
CA THR A 152 -8.89 3.05 15.69
C THR A 152 -8.26 3.64 16.94
N GLN A 153 -7.04 3.24 17.21
CA GLN A 153 -6.17 3.97 18.12
C GLN A 153 -5.19 4.80 17.30
N ALA A 154 -4.74 5.91 17.88
CA ALA A 154 -3.71 6.73 17.27
C ALA A 154 -2.41 5.90 17.15
N THR A 155 -1.74 6.02 16.01
CA THR A 155 -0.42 5.39 15.83
C THR A 155 0.58 5.95 16.84
N PRO A 156 1.61 5.18 17.25
CA PRO A 156 2.64 5.65 18.18
C PRO A 156 3.23 7.02 17.78
N THR A 157 3.47 7.22 16.49
CA THR A 157 3.99 8.49 15.95
C THR A 157 3.02 9.65 16.14
N THR A 158 1.72 9.43 15.97
CA THR A 158 0.69 10.46 16.23
C THR A 158 0.63 10.81 17.70
N VAL A 159 0.73 9.83 18.59
CA VAL A 159 0.74 10.05 20.04
C VAL A 159 1.97 10.82 20.48
N ILE A 160 3.15 10.47 19.96
CA ILE A 160 4.39 11.23 20.23
C ILE A 160 4.26 12.68 19.74
N ALA A 161 3.72 12.90 18.55
CA ALA A 161 3.57 14.24 18.00
C ALA A 161 2.55 15.10 18.75
N SER A 162 1.37 14.53 19.08
CA SER A 162 0.26 15.29 19.69
C SER A 162 0.39 15.47 21.20
N THR A 163 0.82 14.42 21.91
CA THR A 163 0.87 14.41 23.37
C THR A 163 2.22 14.85 23.92
N TYR A 164 3.30 14.45 23.24
CA TYR A 164 4.66 14.68 23.74
C TYR A 164 5.45 15.71 22.90
N HIS A 165 4.85 16.31 21.88
CA HIS A 165 5.50 17.31 21.02
C HIS A 165 6.89 16.88 20.55
N TRP A 166 7.06 15.58 20.22
CA TRP A 166 8.30 14.92 19.77
C TRP A 166 9.41 14.79 20.86
N LEU A 167 9.23 15.33 22.05
CA LEU A 167 10.24 15.30 23.12
C LEU A 167 9.59 14.87 24.43
N PRO A 168 9.72 13.58 24.84
CA PRO A 168 9.34 13.17 26.19
C PRO A 168 10.28 13.87 27.19
N SER A 169 9.71 14.70 28.04
CA SER A 169 10.46 15.55 28.97
C SER A 169 11.15 14.80 30.10
N ASN A 170 10.74 13.54 30.38
CA ASN A 170 11.28 12.71 31.46
C ASN A 170 11.23 11.22 31.12
N ALA A 171 12.14 10.42 31.72
CA ALA A 171 12.19 8.96 31.54
C ALA A 171 10.85 8.28 31.95
N ALA A 172 10.19 8.74 32.99
CA ALA A 172 8.90 8.23 33.45
C ALA A 172 7.77 8.41 32.40
N VAL A 173 7.83 9.49 31.63
CA VAL A 173 6.90 9.75 30.50
C VAL A 173 7.17 8.80 29.34
N LEU A 174 8.43 8.53 29.05
CA LEU A 174 8.81 7.54 28.04
C LEU A 174 8.38 6.13 28.45
N ASP A 175 8.56 5.76 29.70
CA ASP A 175 8.15 4.46 30.23
C ASP A 175 6.62 4.27 30.17
N SER A 176 5.87 5.31 30.51
CA SER A 176 4.39 5.28 30.41
C SER A 176 3.92 5.15 28.95
N PHE A 177 4.57 5.83 28.01
CA PHE A 177 4.31 5.68 26.59
C PHE A 177 4.66 4.27 26.10
N LEU A 178 5.83 3.75 26.44
CA LEU A 178 6.28 2.41 26.04
C LEU A 178 5.38 1.31 26.61
N SER A 179 4.93 1.44 27.86
CA SER A 179 4.03 0.45 28.48
C SER A 179 2.70 0.33 27.75
N GLN A 180 2.21 1.41 27.16
CA GLN A 180 0.98 1.45 26.38
C GLN A 180 1.03 0.58 25.12
N TYR A 181 2.24 0.40 24.55
CA TYR A 181 2.48 -0.38 23.31
C TYR A 181 3.23 -1.70 23.54
N GLY A 182 3.31 -2.18 24.78
CA GLY A 182 4.03 -3.42 25.09
C GLY A 182 5.56 -3.28 25.08
N GLY A 183 6.07 -2.08 25.38
CA GLY A 183 7.49 -1.77 25.42
C GLY A 183 8.13 -1.63 24.02
N PHE A 184 9.46 -1.60 24.00
CA PHE A 184 10.22 -1.57 22.74
C PHE A 184 9.97 -2.80 21.86
N ALA A 185 9.71 -3.97 22.47
CA ALA A 185 9.40 -5.18 21.73
C ALA A 185 8.06 -5.06 20.98
N GLY A 186 7.03 -4.51 21.61
CA GLY A 186 5.73 -4.27 20.97
C GLY A 186 5.83 -3.26 19.82
N LEU A 187 6.60 -2.19 19.99
CA LEU A 187 6.85 -1.22 18.92
C LEU A 187 7.64 -1.84 17.75
N ALA A 188 8.67 -2.64 18.05
CA ALA A 188 9.47 -3.29 17.02
C ALA A 188 8.67 -4.36 16.24
N LEU A 189 7.89 -5.17 16.95
CA LEU A 189 6.98 -6.14 16.32
C LEU A 189 5.85 -5.48 15.54
N GLY A 190 5.51 -4.22 15.88
CA GLY A 190 4.41 -3.49 15.21
C GLY A 190 3.03 -3.99 15.61
N THR A 191 2.88 -4.46 16.85
CA THR A 191 1.60 -4.95 17.40
C THR A 191 0.75 -3.81 17.96
N TYR A 192 0.52 -2.80 17.14
CA TYR A 192 -0.32 -1.64 17.47
C TYR A 192 -1.31 -1.34 16.35
N PRO A 193 -2.47 -0.74 16.68
CA PRO A 193 -3.43 -0.34 15.67
C PRO A 193 -2.91 0.83 14.85
N GLY A 194 -3.08 0.74 13.54
CA GLY A 194 -2.66 1.75 12.58
C GLY A 194 -3.30 1.50 11.22
N SER A 195 -2.65 1.95 10.15
CA SER A 195 -3.00 1.52 8.79
C SER A 195 -2.73 0.02 8.64
N ILE A 196 -3.48 -0.64 7.76
CA ILE A 196 -3.36 -2.10 7.56
C ILE A 196 -1.91 -2.54 7.28
N GLY A 197 -1.14 -1.73 6.56
CA GLY A 197 0.25 -2.01 6.22
C GLY A 197 1.30 -1.55 7.23
N GLU A 198 0.91 -0.92 8.33
CA GLU A 198 1.83 -0.47 9.38
C GLU A 198 2.13 -1.55 10.43
N THR A 199 1.36 -2.63 10.44
CA THR A 199 1.58 -3.77 11.32
C THR A 199 2.84 -4.55 10.93
N PHE A 200 3.52 -5.14 11.92
CA PHE A 200 4.73 -5.95 11.72
C PHE A 200 5.91 -5.22 11.07
N SER A 201 6.41 -4.18 11.72
CA SER A 201 7.57 -3.39 11.25
C SER A 201 8.78 -4.26 10.90
N ILE A 202 9.09 -5.28 11.71
CA ILE A 202 10.19 -6.22 11.45
C ILE A 202 9.96 -7.01 10.15
N LEU A 203 8.75 -7.46 9.89
CA LEU A 203 8.42 -8.18 8.64
C LEU A 203 8.67 -7.30 7.41
N ILE A 204 8.30 -6.02 7.48
CA ILE A 204 8.52 -5.06 6.40
C ILE A 204 10.01 -4.86 6.15
N LEU A 205 10.83 -4.76 7.23
CA LEU A 205 12.28 -4.67 7.10
C LEU A 205 12.88 -5.93 6.47
N ILE A 206 12.45 -7.13 6.89
CA ILE A 206 12.91 -8.39 6.31
C ILE A 206 12.56 -8.45 4.81
N ILE A 207 11.35 -8.09 4.44
CA ILE A 207 10.92 -8.05 3.03
C ILE A 207 11.76 -7.04 2.25
N GLY A 208 12.04 -5.86 2.80
CA GLY A 208 12.92 -4.86 2.19
C GLY A 208 14.32 -5.42 1.91
N VAL A 209 14.92 -6.10 2.89
CA VAL A 209 16.22 -6.77 2.71
C VAL A 209 16.16 -7.86 1.63
N VAL A 210 15.12 -8.69 1.60
CA VAL A 210 14.94 -9.72 0.58
C VAL A 210 14.84 -9.09 -0.82
N LEU A 211 14.09 -8.01 -0.99
CA LEU A 211 13.97 -7.29 -2.26
C LEU A 211 15.28 -6.66 -2.70
N ALA A 212 16.10 -6.15 -1.75
CA ALA A 212 17.42 -5.62 -2.02
C ALA A 212 18.41 -6.73 -2.46
N ILE A 213 18.44 -7.88 -1.77
CA ILE A 213 19.25 -9.04 -2.16
C ILE A 213 18.88 -9.56 -3.54
N ARG A 214 17.58 -9.53 -3.88
CA ARG A 214 17.09 -9.92 -5.21
C ARG A 214 17.31 -8.86 -6.28
N GLN A 215 17.96 -7.75 -5.96
CA GLN A 215 18.26 -6.63 -6.86
C GLN A 215 17.01 -5.97 -7.48
N ILE A 216 15.86 -6.07 -6.82
CA ILE A 216 14.61 -5.43 -7.24
C ILE A 216 14.59 -3.97 -6.81
N ILE A 217 15.16 -3.69 -5.63
CA ILE A 217 15.33 -2.35 -5.07
C ILE A 217 16.83 -2.14 -4.85
N ASP A 218 17.33 -0.98 -5.23
CA ASP A 218 18.69 -0.58 -4.85
C ASP A 218 18.72 -0.27 -3.35
N TRP A 219 19.60 -0.95 -2.62
CA TRP A 219 19.74 -0.81 -1.17
C TRP A 219 20.09 0.63 -0.73
N ARG A 220 20.62 1.45 -1.64
CA ARG A 220 20.96 2.86 -1.39
C ARG A 220 19.76 3.79 -1.32
N VAL A 221 18.61 3.37 -1.83
CA VAL A 221 17.39 4.21 -1.86
C VAL A 221 16.70 4.29 -0.50
N PRO A 222 16.55 3.20 0.29
CA PRO A 222 15.94 3.25 1.60
C PRO A 222 16.88 3.67 2.74
N VAL A 223 18.19 3.81 2.52
CA VAL A 223 19.19 4.27 3.46
C VAL A 223 19.60 5.70 3.16
#